data_a2425a55dd1da106467f2e4a3b0c7035
#
_entry.id   a2425a55dd1da106467f2e4a3b0c7035
#
_cell.length_a   1.000
_cell.length_b   1.000
_cell.length_c   1.000
_cell.angle_alpha   90.00
_cell.angle_beta   90.00
_cell.angle_gamma   90.00
#
_symmetry.space_group_name_H-M   'P 1'
#
loop_
_entity.id
_entity.type
_entity.pdbx_description
1 polymer ?
#
loop_
_entity_poly.entity_id
_entity_poly.type
_entity_poly.pdbx_seq_one_letter_code
_entity_poly.pdbx_strand_id
1 'polypeptide(L)'
;NDTLTVQVQNNKTWRDYIGVHFGTPKITVYLPEREYAMLTVHENTGNVEIPKDFAFTGADISVTTGNVRFFADVQDAKIKTSTGDIQVEDLSTGSLDLSVTTGKIMVSGVTCQGDVALSVSTGKTALTDITCRNLRSNGTTGTISLERVLADEAISVERSTGDVRFNGCDAAELSVKTGTGNVTGSLLTEKI
;
A
#
# COMPACT_ATOMS: atom_id res chain seq x y z
N ASN A 1 18.84 7.57 -21.92
CA ASN A 1 17.87 6.82 -21.09
C ASN A 1 18.60 5.64 -20.47
N ASP A 2 18.99 5.77 -19.21
CA ASP A 2 19.66 4.70 -18.48
C ASP A 2 18.57 3.85 -17.83
N THR A 3 18.20 2.76 -18.48
CA THR A 3 17.24 1.80 -17.96
C THR A 3 17.98 0.54 -17.53
N LEU A 4 17.89 0.19 -16.25
CA LEU A 4 18.31 -1.13 -15.75
C LEU A 4 17.11 -2.06 -15.82
N THR A 5 17.23 -3.14 -16.57
CA THR A 5 16.23 -4.21 -16.60
C THR A 5 16.81 -5.46 -15.94
N VAL A 6 16.15 -5.94 -14.89
CA VAL A 6 16.48 -7.22 -14.25
C VAL A 6 15.35 -8.18 -14.55
N GLN A 7 15.65 -9.24 -15.29
CA GLN A 7 14.67 -10.26 -15.65
C GLN A 7 15.13 -11.62 -15.15
N VAL A 8 14.27 -12.29 -14.38
CA VAL A 8 14.52 -13.66 -13.95
C VAL A 8 13.76 -14.62 -14.85
N GLN A 9 14.50 -15.42 -15.58
CA GLN A 9 13.92 -16.50 -16.36
C GLN A 9 14.03 -17.81 -15.56
N ASN A 10 12.90 -18.43 -15.29
CA ASN A 10 12.87 -19.73 -14.64
C ASN A 10 13.00 -20.83 -15.73
N ASN A 11 14.23 -21.23 -16.02
CA ASN A 11 14.53 -22.29 -16.97
C ASN A 11 14.47 -23.70 -16.33
N LYS A 12 13.80 -23.86 -15.19
CA LYS A 12 13.65 -25.14 -14.51
C LYS A 12 12.82 -26.11 -15.34
N THR A 13 13.37 -27.26 -15.63
CA THR A 13 12.67 -28.41 -16.24
C THR A 13 12.02 -29.25 -15.13
N TRP A 14 11.07 -30.14 -15.47
CA TRP A 14 10.43 -31.03 -14.50
C TRP A 14 11.43 -31.85 -13.67
N ARG A 15 12.65 -32.09 -14.19
CA ARG A 15 13.73 -32.80 -13.50
C ARG A 15 14.32 -32.00 -12.33
N ASP A 16 14.23 -30.69 -12.37
CA ASP A 16 14.75 -29.80 -11.32
C ASP A 16 13.82 -29.76 -10.11
N TYR A 17 12.62 -30.32 -10.25
CA TYR A 17 11.63 -30.45 -9.15
C TYR A 17 11.76 -31.81 -8.41
N ILE A 18 12.64 -32.73 -8.88
CA ILE A 18 12.92 -33.99 -8.20
C ILE A 18 14.14 -33.85 -7.29
N GLY A 19 14.14 -32.84 -6.47
CA GLY A 19 15.15 -32.60 -5.45
C GLY A 19 14.59 -31.60 -4.45
N VAL A 20 14.76 -31.89 -3.17
CA VAL A 20 14.27 -31.05 -2.09
C VAL A 20 15.16 -29.81 -2.00
N HIS A 21 14.87 -28.77 -2.77
CA HIS A 21 15.47 -27.47 -2.61
C HIS A 21 14.49 -26.56 -1.86
N PHE A 22 14.62 -26.49 -0.55
CA PHE A 22 13.92 -25.54 0.29
C PHE A 22 14.65 -24.17 0.28
N GLY A 23 14.49 -23.40 -0.75
CA GLY A 23 15.01 -22.04 -0.80
C GLY A 23 14.17 -21.19 -1.75
N THR A 24 13.55 -20.15 -1.23
CA THR A 24 12.96 -19.11 -2.08
C THR A 24 14.12 -18.31 -2.69
N PRO A 25 14.30 -18.29 -4.00
CA PRO A 25 15.36 -17.50 -4.62
C PRO A 25 15.19 -16.04 -4.24
N LYS A 26 16.23 -15.43 -3.68
CA LYS A 26 16.26 -14.00 -3.37
C LYS A 26 17.11 -13.30 -4.42
N ILE A 27 16.53 -12.26 -5.02
CA ILE A 27 17.25 -11.35 -5.90
C ILE A 27 17.47 -10.07 -5.12
N THR A 28 18.71 -9.64 -5.03
CA THR A 28 19.08 -8.36 -4.45
C THR A 28 19.74 -7.52 -5.51
N VAL A 29 19.21 -6.35 -5.78
CA VAL A 29 19.76 -5.39 -6.72
C VAL A 29 20.40 -4.26 -5.95
N TYR A 30 21.68 -4.02 -6.15
CA TYR A 30 22.41 -2.91 -5.56
C TYR A 30 22.47 -1.75 -6.56
N LEU A 31 21.94 -0.63 -6.17
CA LEU A 31 21.90 0.58 -6.98
C LEU A 31 22.61 1.72 -6.24
N PRO A 32 23.23 2.67 -6.94
CA PRO A 32 23.76 3.88 -6.34
C PRO A 32 22.66 4.70 -5.65
N GLU A 33 23.00 5.35 -4.54
CA GLU A 33 22.10 6.27 -3.86
C GLU A 33 21.86 7.52 -4.71
N ARG A 34 20.72 7.64 -5.31
CA ARG A 34 20.26 8.80 -6.09
C ARG A 34 18.76 8.72 -6.27
N GLU A 35 18.16 9.80 -6.72
CA GLU A 35 16.79 9.79 -7.18
C GLU A 35 16.67 9.07 -8.54
N TYR A 36 15.64 8.22 -8.66
CA TYR A 36 15.32 7.48 -9.88
C TYR A 36 13.98 7.95 -10.43
N ALA A 37 13.90 8.11 -11.76
CA ALA A 37 12.67 8.56 -12.40
C ALA A 37 11.51 7.54 -12.23
N MET A 38 11.78 6.25 -12.39
CA MET A 38 10.73 5.24 -12.34
C MET A 38 11.24 3.91 -11.81
N LEU A 39 10.50 3.35 -10.86
CA LEU A 39 10.62 1.97 -10.43
C LEU A 39 9.44 1.17 -10.98
N THR A 40 9.72 0.13 -11.75
CA THR A 40 8.68 -0.80 -12.22
C THR A 40 9.03 -2.21 -11.76
N VAL A 41 8.11 -2.85 -11.05
CA VAL A 41 8.28 -4.23 -10.56
C VAL A 41 7.05 -5.05 -10.93
N HIS A 42 7.28 -6.16 -11.64
CA HIS A 42 6.25 -7.15 -11.91
C HIS A 42 6.71 -8.51 -11.38
N GLU A 43 6.00 -9.05 -10.42
CA GLU A 43 6.33 -10.31 -9.76
C GLU A 43 5.09 -11.23 -9.73
N ASN A 44 5.26 -12.47 -10.15
CA ASN A 44 4.18 -13.44 -10.08
C ASN A 44 4.07 -14.07 -8.69
N THR A 45 5.21 -14.49 -8.13
CA THR A 45 5.22 -15.16 -6.82
C THR A 45 6.50 -14.82 -6.07
N GLY A 46 6.37 -13.98 -5.06
CA GLY A 46 7.51 -13.53 -4.26
C GLY A 46 7.18 -12.25 -3.50
N ASN A 47 8.04 -11.89 -2.57
CA ASN A 47 7.92 -10.64 -1.83
C ASN A 47 8.80 -9.57 -2.47
N VAL A 48 8.30 -8.34 -2.44
CA VAL A 48 9.03 -7.15 -2.89
C VAL A 48 9.30 -6.28 -1.67
N GLU A 49 10.54 -5.84 -1.53
CA GLU A 49 10.95 -4.92 -0.46
C GLU A 49 11.78 -3.78 -1.06
N ILE A 50 11.33 -2.56 -0.85
CA ILE A 50 12.02 -1.33 -1.28
C ILE A 50 12.40 -0.55 -0.03
N PRO A 51 13.69 -0.47 0.29
CA PRO A 51 14.17 0.21 1.49
C PRO A 51 14.11 1.73 1.36
N LYS A 52 14.23 2.42 2.48
CA LYS A 52 14.11 3.88 2.59
C LYS A 52 15.26 4.69 1.98
N ASP A 53 16.36 4.03 1.65
CA ASP A 53 17.57 4.71 1.13
C ASP A 53 17.40 5.17 -0.32
N PHE A 54 16.26 4.93 -0.91
CA PHE A 54 15.93 5.32 -2.28
C PHE A 54 14.87 6.41 -2.34
N ALA A 55 14.89 7.16 -3.43
CA ALA A 55 13.84 8.10 -3.82
C ALA A 55 13.45 7.88 -5.29
N PHE A 56 12.17 7.98 -5.59
CA PHE A 56 11.64 7.77 -6.94
C PHE A 56 10.67 8.90 -7.32
N THR A 57 10.69 9.31 -8.59
CA THR A 57 9.60 10.14 -9.10
C THR A 57 8.34 9.30 -9.28
N GLY A 58 8.44 8.07 -9.74
CA GLY A 58 7.30 7.15 -9.85
C GLY A 58 7.64 5.74 -9.43
N ALA A 59 6.65 5.01 -8.89
CA ALA A 59 6.75 3.58 -8.61
C ALA A 59 5.46 2.86 -9.04
N ASP A 60 5.60 1.82 -9.87
CA ASP A 60 4.52 0.92 -10.26
C ASP A 60 4.92 -0.52 -9.92
N ILE A 61 4.30 -1.06 -8.86
CA ILE A 61 4.62 -2.37 -8.34
C ILE A 61 3.38 -3.25 -8.43
N SER A 62 3.50 -4.38 -9.12
CA SER A 62 2.43 -5.36 -9.28
C SER A 62 2.92 -6.75 -8.89
N VAL A 63 2.27 -7.35 -7.88
CA VAL A 63 2.57 -8.69 -7.38
C VAL A 63 1.30 -9.54 -7.48
N THR A 64 1.40 -10.75 -8.03
CA THR A 64 0.24 -11.66 -8.05
C THR A 64 0.09 -12.37 -6.71
N THR A 65 1.15 -12.96 -6.18
CA THR A 65 1.13 -13.63 -4.88
C THR A 65 2.38 -13.27 -4.09
N GLY A 66 2.21 -12.55 -3.01
CA GLY A 66 3.31 -12.12 -2.15
C GLY A 66 3.06 -10.77 -1.51
N ASN A 67 3.94 -10.39 -0.61
CA ASN A 67 3.84 -9.16 0.14
C ASN A 67 4.72 -8.08 -0.49
N VAL A 68 4.27 -6.83 -0.38
CA VAL A 68 5.04 -5.66 -0.77
C VAL A 68 5.32 -4.83 0.47
N ARG A 69 6.60 -4.51 0.71
CA ARG A 69 7.06 -3.55 1.71
C ARG A 69 7.74 -2.38 1.01
N PHE A 70 7.22 -1.21 1.19
CA PHE A 70 7.69 -0.01 0.51
C PHE A 70 7.96 1.09 1.52
N PHE A 71 9.22 1.54 1.60
CA PHE A 71 9.69 2.51 2.60
C PHE A 71 10.39 3.72 1.95
N ALA A 72 10.49 3.78 0.63
CA ALA A 72 11.18 4.82 -0.10
C ALA A 72 10.29 6.05 -0.34
N ASP A 73 10.87 7.24 -0.34
CA ASP A 73 10.18 8.44 -0.77
C ASP A 73 9.84 8.36 -2.27
N VAL A 74 8.66 8.82 -2.64
CA VAL A 74 8.18 8.73 -4.02
C VAL A 74 7.18 9.85 -4.34
N GLN A 75 7.26 10.42 -5.55
CA GLN A 75 6.27 11.41 -5.96
C GLN A 75 4.91 10.73 -6.24
N ASP A 76 4.90 9.66 -7.03
CA ASP A 76 3.67 8.93 -7.36
C ASP A 76 3.87 7.42 -7.18
N ALA A 77 3.14 6.81 -6.26
CA ALA A 77 3.21 5.37 -6.02
C ALA A 77 1.90 4.66 -6.37
N LYS A 78 2.03 3.61 -7.16
CA LYS A 78 0.96 2.66 -7.42
C LYS A 78 1.42 1.25 -7.10
N ILE A 79 0.82 0.64 -6.08
CA ILE A 79 1.22 -0.67 -5.59
C ILE A 79 0.01 -1.59 -5.55
N LYS A 80 0.13 -2.74 -6.19
CA LYS A 80 -0.95 -3.71 -6.29
C LYS A 80 -0.49 -5.12 -5.93
N THR A 81 -1.28 -5.84 -5.13
CA THR A 81 -1.13 -7.29 -4.98
C THR A 81 -2.49 -8.00 -5.10
N SER A 82 -2.52 -9.16 -5.73
CA SER A 82 -3.74 -9.95 -5.76
C SER A 82 -3.91 -10.75 -4.47
N THR A 83 -2.87 -11.43 -4.01
CA THR A 83 -2.90 -12.18 -2.74
C THR A 83 -1.64 -11.86 -1.93
N GLY A 84 -1.82 -11.24 -0.79
CA GLY A 84 -0.74 -10.82 0.10
C GLY A 84 -1.00 -9.45 0.72
N ASP A 85 -0.05 -8.97 1.47
CA ASP A 85 -0.16 -7.73 2.23
C ASP A 85 0.69 -6.62 1.57
N ILE A 86 0.21 -5.38 1.66
CA ILE A 86 0.98 -4.18 1.32
C ILE A 86 1.26 -3.44 2.62
N GLN A 87 2.51 -3.11 2.84
CA GLN A 87 3.01 -2.33 3.96
C GLN A 87 3.79 -1.12 3.43
N VAL A 88 3.37 0.08 3.84
CA VAL A 88 3.98 1.36 3.47
C VAL A 88 4.25 2.12 4.76
N GLU A 89 5.51 2.49 5.01
CA GLU A 89 5.89 3.13 6.27
C GLU A 89 6.90 4.24 6.08
N ASP A 90 6.77 5.29 6.89
CA ASP A 90 7.74 6.35 7.14
C ASP A 90 8.28 7.01 5.87
N LEU A 91 7.41 7.45 4.99
CA LEU A 91 7.79 8.10 3.74
C LEU A 91 6.98 9.36 3.41
N SER A 92 7.53 10.15 2.50
CA SER A 92 6.85 11.28 1.88
C SER A 92 6.46 10.95 0.44
N THR A 93 5.24 11.34 0.05
CA THR A 93 4.73 11.07 -1.31
C THR A 93 3.86 12.20 -1.82
N GLY A 94 3.77 12.33 -3.14
CA GLY A 94 2.81 13.21 -3.79
C GLY A 94 1.46 12.55 -3.94
N SER A 95 1.41 11.27 -4.31
CA SER A 95 0.18 10.47 -4.37
C SER A 95 0.44 9.00 -4.04
N LEU A 96 -0.58 8.31 -3.47
CA LEU A 96 -0.47 6.92 -3.08
C LEU A 96 -1.72 6.13 -3.49
N ASP A 97 -1.58 5.17 -4.40
CA ASP A 97 -2.65 4.26 -4.84
C ASP A 97 -2.28 2.81 -4.48
N LEU A 98 -3.00 2.23 -3.51
CA LEU A 98 -2.77 0.87 -3.03
C LEU A 98 -3.98 -0.03 -3.29
N SER A 99 -3.75 -1.20 -3.86
CA SER A 99 -4.81 -2.15 -4.18
C SER A 99 -4.47 -3.57 -3.77
N VAL A 100 -5.38 -4.22 -3.03
CA VAL A 100 -5.27 -5.61 -2.60
C VAL A 100 -6.58 -6.34 -2.90
N THR A 101 -6.51 -7.48 -3.58
CA THR A 101 -7.71 -8.31 -3.72
C THR A 101 -7.95 -9.14 -2.47
N THR A 102 -6.96 -9.87 -1.97
CA THR A 102 -7.07 -10.65 -0.73
C THR A 102 -5.84 -10.43 0.14
N GLY A 103 -6.02 -9.82 1.30
CA GLY A 103 -4.93 -9.53 2.22
C GLY A 103 -5.13 -8.21 2.97
N LYS A 104 -4.06 -7.55 3.34
CA LYS A 104 -4.11 -6.34 4.16
C LYS A 104 -3.39 -5.18 3.50
N ILE A 105 -3.85 -3.97 3.79
CA ILE A 105 -3.09 -2.74 3.58
C ILE A 105 -2.77 -2.15 4.95
N MET A 106 -1.50 -1.90 5.19
CA MET A 106 -0.98 -1.23 6.38
C MET A 106 -0.16 -0.02 5.94
N VAL A 107 -0.56 1.16 6.37
CA VAL A 107 0.13 2.42 6.07
C VAL A 107 0.37 3.16 7.37
N SER A 108 1.61 3.55 7.63
CA SER A 108 1.96 4.28 8.84
C SER A 108 3.03 5.35 8.59
N GLY A 109 2.93 6.48 9.31
CA GLY A 109 3.93 7.54 9.25
C GLY A 109 4.08 8.18 7.86
N VAL A 110 3.00 8.33 7.09
CA VAL A 110 3.06 8.82 5.71
C VAL A 110 2.57 10.25 5.61
N THR A 111 3.40 11.10 5.00
CA THR A 111 3.01 12.45 4.58
C THR A 111 2.77 12.48 3.08
N CYS A 112 1.50 12.58 2.67
CA CYS A 112 1.09 12.65 1.28
C CYS A 112 0.63 14.07 0.93
N GLN A 113 1.27 14.71 -0.06
CA GLN A 113 0.88 16.06 -0.48
C GLN A 113 -0.44 16.10 -1.27
N GLY A 114 -0.84 14.96 -1.85
CA GLY A 114 -2.06 14.80 -2.62
C GLY A 114 -2.96 13.74 -2.02
N ASP A 115 -3.45 12.86 -2.86
CA ASP A 115 -4.50 11.93 -2.51
C ASP A 115 -3.95 10.54 -2.14
N VAL A 116 -4.55 9.93 -1.13
CA VAL A 116 -4.35 8.53 -0.75
C VAL A 116 -5.58 7.73 -1.16
N ALA A 117 -5.41 6.80 -2.08
CA ALA A 117 -6.46 5.92 -2.57
C ALA A 117 -6.17 4.46 -2.20
N LEU A 118 -7.13 3.81 -1.55
CA LEU A 118 -7.00 2.44 -1.08
C LEU A 118 -8.16 1.59 -1.58
N SER A 119 -7.85 0.39 -2.08
CA SER A 119 -8.84 -0.59 -2.51
C SER A 119 -8.53 -1.97 -1.93
N VAL A 120 -9.46 -2.54 -1.14
CA VAL A 120 -9.31 -3.90 -0.59
C VAL A 120 -10.60 -4.68 -0.81
N SER A 121 -10.56 -5.68 -1.68
CA SER A 121 -11.76 -6.50 -1.88
C SER A 121 -12.06 -7.37 -0.66
N THR A 122 -11.09 -8.12 -0.16
CA THR A 122 -11.26 -8.94 1.05
C THR A 122 -10.05 -8.80 1.96
N GLY A 123 -10.26 -8.25 3.15
CA GLY A 123 -9.18 -8.13 4.12
C GLY A 123 -9.28 -6.90 5.02
N LYS A 124 -8.17 -6.51 5.58
CA LYS A 124 -8.09 -5.41 6.55
C LYS A 124 -7.32 -4.22 5.99
N THR A 125 -7.76 -3.04 6.36
CA THR A 125 -7.02 -1.79 6.12
C THR A 125 -6.71 -1.14 7.45
N ALA A 126 -5.47 -0.77 7.66
CA ALA A 126 -5.03 -0.02 8.84
C ALA A 126 -4.17 1.16 8.41
N LEU A 127 -4.57 2.35 8.83
CA LEU A 127 -3.83 3.59 8.61
C LEU A 127 -3.52 4.22 9.96
N THR A 128 -2.27 4.63 10.14
CA THR A 128 -1.81 5.26 11.39
C THR A 128 -0.87 6.41 11.07
N ASP A 129 -1.08 7.58 11.67
CA ASP A 129 -0.23 8.76 11.47
C ASP A 129 -0.09 9.16 10.00
N ILE A 130 -1.21 9.47 9.36
CA ILE A 130 -1.28 9.87 7.95
C ILE A 130 -1.69 11.32 7.83
N THR A 131 -0.97 12.07 7.02
CA THR A 131 -1.38 13.40 6.58
C THR A 131 -1.55 13.39 5.06
N CYS A 132 -2.69 13.88 4.54
CA CYS A 132 -2.94 13.90 3.11
C CYS A 132 -3.96 15.00 2.73
N ARG A 133 -4.12 15.27 1.45
CA ARG A 133 -5.19 16.16 0.96
C ARG A 133 -6.54 15.44 1.03
N ASN A 134 -6.65 14.27 0.42
CA ASN A 134 -7.85 13.44 0.48
C ASN A 134 -7.48 11.99 0.79
N LEU A 135 -8.30 11.33 1.61
CA LEU A 135 -8.25 9.89 1.81
C LEU A 135 -9.49 9.24 1.24
N ARG A 136 -9.30 8.30 0.33
CA ARG A 136 -10.38 7.45 -0.18
C ARG A 136 -10.08 5.99 0.04
N SER A 137 -10.97 5.27 0.74
CA SER A 137 -10.83 3.84 0.98
C SER A 137 -12.09 3.07 0.61
N ASN A 138 -11.99 2.24 -0.42
CA ASN A 138 -13.09 1.41 -0.91
C ASN A 138 -12.80 -0.06 -0.62
N GLY A 139 -13.85 -0.85 -0.34
CA GLY A 139 -13.70 -2.28 -0.16
C GLY A 139 -15.00 -3.04 -0.05
N THR A 140 -14.91 -4.36 -0.23
CA THR A 140 -16.09 -5.22 -0.16
C THR A 140 -16.23 -5.83 1.23
N THR A 141 -15.24 -6.60 1.69
CA THR A 141 -15.34 -7.31 2.96
C THR A 141 -14.12 -7.08 3.83
N GLY A 142 -14.33 -6.70 5.07
CA GLY A 142 -13.28 -6.56 6.07
C GLY A 142 -13.28 -5.22 6.79
N THR A 143 -12.51 -5.14 7.84
CA THR A 143 -12.47 -3.96 8.71
C THR A 143 -11.50 -2.91 8.20
N ILE A 144 -11.82 -1.64 8.47
CA ILE A 144 -10.88 -0.54 8.33
C ILE A 144 -10.69 0.16 9.68
N SER A 145 -9.44 0.46 10.00
CA SER A 145 -9.05 1.25 11.16
C SER A 145 -8.23 2.44 10.72
N LEU A 146 -8.66 3.62 11.10
CA LEU A 146 -7.98 4.89 10.89
C LEU A 146 -7.57 5.45 12.23
N GLU A 147 -6.29 5.69 12.44
CA GLU A 147 -5.77 6.24 13.68
C GLU A 147 -4.88 7.45 13.39
N ARG A 148 -5.25 8.61 13.92
CA ARG A 148 -4.54 9.88 13.66
C ARG A 148 -4.35 10.16 12.16
N VAL A 149 -5.45 10.09 11.40
CA VAL A 149 -5.47 10.43 9.99
C VAL A 149 -6.01 11.84 9.81
N LEU A 150 -5.19 12.71 9.25
CA LEU A 150 -5.50 14.11 9.00
C LEU A 150 -5.60 14.35 7.50
N ALA A 151 -6.79 14.72 7.02
CA ALA A 151 -7.00 15.10 5.63
C ALA A 151 -7.39 16.57 5.54
N ASP A 152 -6.75 17.31 4.65
CA ASP A 152 -7.07 18.74 4.47
C ASP A 152 -8.49 18.95 3.94
N GLU A 153 -8.96 18.07 3.05
CA GLU A 153 -10.25 18.16 2.40
C GLU A 153 -11.21 17.06 2.88
N ALA A 154 -10.99 15.81 2.50
CA ALA A 154 -11.98 14.77 2.76
C ALA A 154 -11.39 13.41 3.17
N ILE A 155 -12.11 12.74 4.08
CA ILE A 155 -11.96 11.30 4.35
C ILE A 155 -13.23 10.59 3.87
N SER A 156 -13.11 9.72 2.89
CA SER A 156 -14.20 8.92 2.33
C SER A 156 -13.93 7.43 2.47
N VAL A 157 -14.80 6.73 3.21
CA VAL A 157 -14.69 5.30 3.45
C VAL A 157 -15.97 4.60 3.00
N GLU A 158 -15.85 3.62 2.11
CA GLU A 158 -16.97 2.81 1.67
C GLU A 158 -16.65 1.31 1.83
N ARG A 159 -17.54 0.57 2.51
CA ARG A 159 -17.48 -0.89 2.70
C ARG A 159 -18.85 -1.50 2.42
N SER A 160 -18.87 -2.68 1.78
CA SER A 160 -20.11 -3.45 1.72
C SER A 160 -20.35 -4.17 3.04
N THR A 161 -19.33 -4.82 3.59
CA THR A 161 -19.41 -5.54 4.86
C THR A 161 -18.14 -5.36 5.68
N GLY A 162 -18.27 -4.93 6.92
CA GLY A 162 -17.18 -4.79 7.88
C GLY A 162 -17.28 -3.53 8.73
N ASP A 163 -16.60 -3.56 9.85
CA ASP A 163 -16.55 -2.44 10.76
C ASP A 163 -15.62 -1.34 10.26
N VAL A 164 -16.00 -0.10 10.53
CA VAL A 164 -15.17 1.09 10.34
C VAL A 164 -14.87 1.71 11.69
N ARG A 165 -13.59 1.84 12.01
CA ARG A 165 -13.11 2.47 13.24
C ARG A 165 -12.20 3.63 12.90
N PHE A 166 -12.41 4.77 13.54
CA PHE A 166 -11.55 5.93 13.41
C PHE A 166 -11.30 6.55 14.78
N ASN A 167 -10.07 6.95 15.03
CA ASN A 167 -9.64 7.52 16.30
C ASN A 167 -8.69 8.68 16.05
N GLY A 168 -9.03 9.86 16.59
CA GLY A 168 -8.22 11.05 16.43
C GLY A 168 -8.02 11.46 14.98
N CYS A 169 -9.05 11.29 14.14
CA CYS A 169 -9.03 11.71 12.75
C CYS A 169 -9.61 13.12 12.59
N ASP A 170 -9.19 13.83 11.54
CA ASP A 170 -9.73 15.13 11.18
C ASP A 170 -9.80 15.31 9.66
N ALA A 171 -10.84 16.00 9.18
CA ALA A 171 -11.03 16.37 7.79
C ALA A 171 -12.10 17.47 7.68
N ALA A 172 -12.08 18.27 6.61
CA ALA A 172 -13.16 19.19 6.32
C ALA A 172 -14.47 18.45 6.00
N GLU A 173 -14.39 17.27 5.39
CA GLU A 173 -15.52 16.38 5.13
C GLU A 173 -15.19 14.94 5.54
N LEU A 174 -16.08 14.30 6.30
CA LEU A 174 -16.00 12.89 6.64
C LEU A 174 -17.23 12.14 6.11
N SER A 175 -17.02 11.24 5.18
CA SER A 175 -18.05 10.38 4.60
C SER A 175 -17.74 8.91 4.87
N VAL A 176 -18.59 8.25 5.65
CA VAL A 176 -18.41 6.82 5.98
C VAL A 176 -19.69 6.06 5.64
N LYS A 177 -19.54 5.04 4.79
CA LYS A 177 -20.64 4.18 4.37
C LYS A 177 -20.26 2.72 4.55
N THR A 178 -21.08 1.97 5.28
CA THR A 178 -21.01 0.51 5.36
C THR A 178 -22.39 -0.09 5.14
N GLY A 179 -22.48 -1.17 4.38
CA GLY A 179 -23.75 -1.89 4.18
C GLY A 179 -24.10 -2.75 5.39
N THR A 180 -23.11 -3.43 5.96
CA THR A 180 -23.24 -4.26 7.16
C THR A 180 -21.99 -4.11 8.01
N GLY A 181 -22.15 -3.67 9.26
CA GLY A 181 -21.05 -3.46 10.20
C GLY A 181 -21.27 -2.21 11.05
N ASN A 182 -20.40 -2.00 12.00
CA ASN A 182 -20.46 -0.87 12.92
C ASN A 182 -19.52 0.24 12.47
N VAL A 183 -19.95 1.48 12.66
CA VAL A 183 -19.10 2.65 12.52
C VAL A 183 -18.88 3.25 13.90
N THR A 184 -17.64 3.31 14.33
CA THR A 184 -17.27 3.83 15.65
C THR A 184 -16.02 4.68 15.55
N GLY A 185 -15.94 5.74 16.36
CA GLY A 185 -14.71 6.52 16.41
C GLY A 185 -14.84 7.88 17.07
N SER A 186 -13.74 8.62 17.01
CA SER A 186 -13.59 9.98 17.54
C SER A 186 -12.90 10.88 16.53
N LEU A 187 -13.30 12.13 16.48
CA LEU A 187 -12.66 13.20 15.72
C LEU A 187 -11.85 14.10 16.65
N LEU A 188 -10.85 14.78 16.11
CA LEU A 188 -10.04 15.73 16.86
C LEU A 188 -10.76 17.07 17.06
N THR A 189 -11.64 17.46 16.12
CA THR A 189 -12.28 18.76 16.13
C THR A 189 -13.50 18.77 17.03
N GLU A 190 -13.51 19.65 18.05
CA GLU A 190 -14.68 19.91 18.90
C GLU A 190 -15.75 20.80 18.22
N LYS A 191 -15.52 21.22 17.00
CA LYS A 191 -16.47 22.05 16.25
C LYS A 191 -17.24 21.21 15.23
N ILE A 192 -18.39 20.79 15.65
CA ILE A 192 -19.47 20.39 14.75
C ILE A 192 -20.33 21.62 14.46
#